data_d9e3a253d51b09258e837c4cab9efa84
#
_entry.id   d9e3a253d51b09258e837c4cab9efa84
#
_cell.length_a   1.000
_cell.length_b   1.000
_cell.length_c   1.000
_cell.angle_alpha   90.00
_cell.angle_beta   90.00
_cell.angle_gamma   90.00
#
_symmetry.space_group_name_H-M   'P 1'
#
loop_
_entity.id
_entity.type
_entity.pdbx_description
1 polymer ?
#
loop_
_entity_poly.entity_id
_entity_poly.type
_entity_poly.pdbx_seq_one_letter_code
_entity_poly.pdbx_strand_id
1 'polypeptide(L)'
;MSISASPGWLSCGSSLLAGGPLCIILGALCFSTTGTVQALAPDGSHPLGIGALRMQIGALALWAWCACRHSLPAGLRHWQLRWLIPATLGLLGFQVFFFWGVQQAGVAVGTVTAIGFSPVMAAILARIILGERPARIWYPATGLALAGLVLLNLGSSQDTSTTALLLPLLAGACYGAYFVFSKPLGRTH
;
A
#
# COMPACT_ATOMS: atom_id res chain seq x y z
N MET A 1 -49.01 16.84 -7.87
CA MET A 1 -47.98 17.11 -8.90
C MET A 1 -46.63 16.72 -8.27
N SER A 2 -46.24 15.46 -8.47
CA SER A 2 -45.05 14.85 -7.85
C SER A 2 -43.92 14.89 -8.88
N ILE A 3 -42.89 15.69 -8.66
CA ILE A 3 -41.70 15.74 -9.49
C ILE A 3 -40.70 14.79 -8.90
N SER A 4 -40.62 13.59 -9.47
CA SER A 4 -39.60 12.60 -9.24
C SER A 4 -38.33 13.04 -9.99
N ALA A 5 -37.42 13.71 -9.29
CA ALA A 5 -36.07 13.98 -9.81
C ALA A 5 -35.18 12.77 -9.52
N SER A 6 -34.97 11.92 -10.52
CA SER A 6 -33.92 10.90 -10.48
C SER A 6 -32.56 11.59 -10.53
N PRO A 7 -31.63 11.33 -9.59
CA PRO A 7 -30.32 11.97 -9.63
C PRO A 7 -29.48 11.36 -10.76
N GLY A 8 -29.10 12.18 -11.72
CA GLY A 8 -28.34 11.81 -12.93
C GLY A 8 -26.88 11.32 -12.73
N TRP A 9 -26.49 10.96 -11.51
CA TRP A 9 -25.17 10.41 -11.22
C TRP A 9 -25.13 8.87 -11.29
N LEU A 10 -26.29 8.20 -11.47
CA LEU A 10 -26.35 6.74 -11.60
C LEU A 10 -26.00 6.21 -13.00
N SER A 11 -26.01 7.04 -14.04
CA SER A 11 -25.69 6.59 -15.40
C SER A 11 -24.23 6.72 -15.82
N CYS A 12 -23.40 7.44 -15.07
CA CYS A 12 -21.95 7.54 -15.33
C CYS A 12 -21.11 6.50 -14.55
N GLY A 13 -21.74 5.74 -13.64
CA GLY A 13 -21.04 4.86 -12.68
C GLY A 13 -20.62 3.49 -13.22
N SER A 14 -21.24 2.98 -14.30
CA SER A 14 -21.03 1.58 -14.69
C SER A 14 -19.69 1.31 -15.39
N SER A 15 -19.18 2.25 -16.16
CA SER A 15 -17.87 2.09 -16.82
C SER A 15 -16.67 2.41 -15.90
N LEU A 16 -16.85 3.37 -14.97
CA LEU A 16 -15.85 3.69 -13.95
C LEU A 16 -15.74 2.61 -12.86
N LEU A 17 -16.85 1.97 -12.49
CA LEU A 17 -16.88 0.87 -11.52
C LEU A 17 -16.23 -0.41 -12.09
N ALA A 18 -16.28 -0.64 -13.39
CA ALA A 18 -15.60 -1.78 -14.01
C ALA A 18 -14.08 -1.55 -14.17
N GLY A 19 -13.65 -0.32 -14.43
CA GLY A 19 -12.23 0.01 -14.58
C GLY A 19 -11.45 0.04 -13.27
N GLY A 20 -12.04 0.53 -12.18
CA GLY A 20 -11.39 0.65 -10.88
C GLY A 20 -10.92 -0.69 -10.30
N PRO A 21 -11.78 -1.70 -10.14
CA PRO A 21 -11.39 -3.02 -9.67
C PRO A 21 -10.34 -3.69 -10.56
N LEU A 22 -10.45 -3.55 -11.88
CA LEU A 22 -9.48 -4.10 -12.82
C LEU A 22 -8.09 -3.47 -12.63
N CYS A 23 -8.01 -2.16 -12.48
CA CYS A 23 -6.75 -1.47 -12.18
C CYS A 23 -6.13 -1.93 -10.86
N ILE A 24 -6.95 -2.18 -9.82
CA ILE A 24 -6.48 -2.70 -8.54
C ILE A 24 -5.92 -4.11 -8.70
N ILE A 25 -6.61 -4.99 -9.42
CA ILE A 25 -6.16 -6.36 -9.69
C ILE A 25 -4.84 -6.36 -10.48
N LEU A 26 -4.75 -5.56 -11.54
CA LEU A 26 -3.53 -5.42 -12.33
C LEU A 26 -2.37 -4.87 -11.48
N GLY A 27 -2.63 -3.86 -10.66
CA GLY A 27 -1.65 -3.32 -9.71
C GLY A 27 -1.18 -4.36 -8.70
N ALA A 28 -2.08 -5.17 -8.16
CA ALA A 28 -1.75 -6.26 -7.24
C ALA A 28 -0.93 -7.37 -7.92
N LEU A 29 -1.25 -7.74 -9.15
CA LEU A 29 -0.47 -8.67 -9.95
C LEU A 29 0.96 -8.15 -10.21
N CYS A 30 1.09 -6.89 -10.62
CA CYS A 30 2.41 -6.26 -10.78
C CYS A 30 3.17 -6.19 -9.45
N PHE A 31 2.48 -5.94 -8.35
CA PHE A 31 3.12 -5.90 -7.04
C PHE A 31 3.60 -7.28 -6.58
N SER A 32 2.84 -8.35 -6.87
CA SER A 32 3.18 -9.72 -6.47
C SER A 32 4.49 -10.23 -7.08
N THR A 33 4.87 -9.73 -8.27
CA THR A 33 6.14 -10.09 -8.92
C THR A 33 7.36 -9.51 -8.20
N THR A 34 7.19 -8.52 -7.33
CA THR A 34 8.30 -7.80 -6.69
C THR A 34 9.20 -8.70 -5.86
N GLY A 35 8.60 -9.57 -5.03
CA GLY A 35 9.35 -10.51 -4.19
C GLY A 35 10.10 -11.55 -5.04
N THR A 36 9.47 -12.05 -6.10
CA THR A 36 10.08 -13.02 -7.01
C THR A 36 11.27 -12.42 -7.77
N VAL A 37 11.12 -11.20 -8.30
CA VAL A 37 12.22 -10.48 -8.97
C VAL A 37 13.40 -10.25 -8.02
N GLN A 38 13.11 -9.92 -6.76
CA GLN A 38 14.15 -9.77 -5.75
C GLN A 38 14.86 -11.09 -5.43
N ALA A 39 14.12 -12.20 -5.36
CA ALA A 39 14.69 -13.53 -5.11
C ALA A 39 15.53 -14.05 -6.28
N LEU A 40 15.23 -13.62 -7.51
CA LEU A 40 15.98 -13.97 -8.72
C LEU A 40 17.11 -12.98 -9.05
N ALA A 41 17.28 -11.94 -8.24
CA ALA A 41 18.33 -10.94 -8.48
C ALA A 41 19.72 -11.59 -8.34
N PRO A 42 20.69 -11.19 -9.16
CA PRO A 42 22.06 -11.71 -9.10
C PRO A 42 22.69 -11.55 -7.72
N ASP A 43 23.55 -12.49 -7.34
CA ASP A 43 24.31 -12.41 -6.10
C ASP A 43 25.09 -11.10 -6.01
N GLY A 44 25.00 -10.42 -4.86
CA GLY A 44 25.59 -9.10 -4.65
C GLY A 44 24.67 -7.91 -4.97
N SER A 45 23.45 -8.15 -5.48
CA SER A 45 22.48 -7.07 -5.68
C SER A 45 22.00 -6.51 -4.34
N HIS A 46 22.12 -5.19 -4.17
CA HIS A 46 21.64 -4.56 -2.94
C HIS A 46 20.10 -4.41 -2.97
N PRO A 47 19.35 -4.97 -2.00
CA PRO A 47 17.88 -4.96 -2.03
C PRO A 47 17.27 -3.55 -2.13
N LEU A 48 17.89 -2.58 -1.45
CA LEU A 48 17.49 -1.17 -1.51
C LEU A 48 17.70 -0.57 -2.91
N GLY A 49 18.72 -1.02 -3.65
CA GLY A 49 18.96 -0.59 -5.03
C GLY A 49 17.86 -1.01 -5.97
N ILE A 50 17.39 -2.27 -5.85
CA ILE A 50 16.25 -2.79 -6.62
C ILE A 50 14.98 -2.01 -6.29
N GLY A 51 14.73 -1.75 -5.00
CA GLY A 51 13.61 -0.95 -4.54
C GLY A 51 13.63 0.48 -5.07
N ALA A 52 14.79 1.14 -5.00
CA ALA A 52 14.98 2.50 -5.49
C ALA A 52 14.75 2.60 -7.00
N LEU A 53 15.34 1.68 -7.78
CA LEU A 53 15.18 1.64 -9.24
C LEU A 53 13.71 1.45 -9.63
N ARG A 54 12.99 0.55 -8.97
CA ARG A 54 11.55 0.34 -9.18
C ARG A 54 10.75 1.60 -8.93
N MET A 55 11.04 2.30 -7.83
CA MET A 55 10.35 3.56 -7.50
C MET A 55 10.63 4.65 -8.53
N GLN A 56 11.86 4.77 -8.99
CA GLN A 56 12.25 5.71 -10.04
C GLN A 56 11.49 5.45 -11.34
N ILE A 57 11.49 4.20 -11.81
CA ILE A 57 10.79 3.82 -13.05
C ILE A 57 9.29 4.08 -12.91
N GLY A 58 8.68 3.71 -11.77
CA GLY A 58 7.27 3.96 -11.50
C GLY A 58 6.93 5.44 -11.46
N ALA A 59 7.76 6.26 -10.83
CA ALA A 59 7.59 7.71 -10.77
C ALA A 59 7.70 8.36 -12.15
N LEU A 60 8.69 7.96 -12.95
CA LEU A 60 8.87 8.44 -14.33
C LEU A 60 7.69 8.06 -15.22
N ALA A 61 7.20 6.82 -15.11
CA ALA A 61 6.05 6.35 -15.87
C ALA A 61 4.78 7.14 -15.53
N LEU A 62 4.52 7.37 -14.23
CA LEU A 62 3.38 8.18 -13.78
C LEU A 62 3.51 9.63 -14.22
N TRP A 63 4.71 10.20 -14.12
CA TRP A 63 4.96 11.57 -14.57
C TRP A 63 4.75 11.73 -16.08
N ALA A 64 5.28 10.81 -16.90
CA ALA A 64 5.07 10.77 -18.33
C ALA A 64 3.57 10.63 -18.68
N TRP A 65 2.85 9.75 -17.98
CA TRP A 65 1.41 9.59 -18.14
C TRP A 65 0.65 10.88 -17.85
N CYS A 66 0.94 11.57 -16.74
CA CYS A 66 0.33 12.84 -16.37
C CYS A 66 0.65 13.94 -17.40
N ALA A 67 1.89 13.98 -17.90
CA ALA A 67 2.30 14.91 -18.93
C ALA A 67 1.52 14.69 -20.24
N CYS A 68 1.40 13.44 -20.70
CA CYS A 68 0.61 13.10 -21.90
C CYS A 68 -0.88 13.43 -21.75
N ARG A 69 -1.42 13.39 -20.53
CA ARG A 69 -2.82 13.73 -20.25
C ARG A 69 -3.05 15.21 -19.98
N HIS A 70 -2.01 16.04 -20.06
CA HIS A 70 -2.07 17.47 -19.70
C HIS A 70 -2.66 17.71 -18.30
N SER A 71 -2.53 16.72 -17.39
CA SER A 71 -3.06 16.75 -16.03
C SER A 71 -2.01 17.05 -14.99
N LEU A 72 -0.87 17.64 -15.39
CA LEU A 72 0.15 18.09 -14.45
C LEU A 72 -0.42 19.22 -13.59
N PRO A 73 -0.33 19.13 -12.27
CA PRO A 73 -0.81 20.18 -11.40
C PRO A 73 -0.04 21.47 -11.65
N ALA A 74 -0.76 22.57 -11.83
CA ALA A 74 -0.21 23.88 -12.22
C ALA A 74 0.70 24.54 -11.15
N GLY A 75 1.03 23.85 -10.08
CA GLY A 75 1.98 24.33 -9.05
C GLY A 75 1.89 23.57 -7.74
N LEU A 76 3.01 23.47 -7.06
CA LEU A 76 3.16 22.83 -5.73
C LEU A 76 2.35 23.56 -4.63
N ARG A 77 1.85 24.77 -4.92
CA ARG A 77 1.16 25.63 -3.95
C ARG A 77 -0.20 25.10 -3.48
N HIS A 78 -0.83 24.19 -4.26
CA HIS A 78 -2.09 23.55 -3.91
C HIS A 78 -1.92 22.23 -3.15
N TRP A 79 -0.69 21.75 -3.03
CA TRP A 79 -0.42 20.48 -2.36
C TRP A 79 -0.47 20.67 -0.84
N GLN A 80 -1.26 19.85 -0.18
CA GLN A 80 -1.35 19.85 1.27
C GLN A 80 -0.11 19.12 1.84
N LEU A 81 1.02 19.85 1.93
CA LEU A 81 2.32 19.33 2.40
C LEU A 81 2.22 18.60 3.74
N ARG A 82 1.30 19.03 4.60
CA ARG A 82 1.05 18.38 5.90
C ARG A 82 0.63 16.91 5.79
N TRP A 83 0.00 16.52 4.66
CA TRP A 83 -0.41 15.15 4.39
C TRP A 83 0.56 14.45 3.44
N LEU A 84 1.11 15.20 2.49
CA LEU A 84 2.04 14.67 1.49
C LEU A 84 3.35 14.20 2.12
N ILE A 85 3.95 14.99 3.01
CA ILE A 85 5.23 14.64 3.64
C ILE A 85 5.12 13.33 4.43
N PRO A 86 4.19 13.17 5.39
CA PRO A 86 4.10 11.91 6.12
C PRO A 86 3.68 10.72 5.24
N ALA A 87 2.87 10.94 4.20
CA ALA A 87 2.57 9.87 3.23
C ALA A 87 3.82 9.42 2.48
N THR A 88 4.65 10.35 1.99
CA THR A 88 5.90 10.04 1.32
C THR A 88 6.89 9.34 2.24
N LEU A 89 7.05 9.82 3.47
CA LEU A 89 7.91 9.19 4.48
C LEU A 89 7.41 7.78 4.85
N GLY A 90 6.11 7.58 4.94
CA GLY A 90 5.50 6.26 5.15
C GLY A 90 5.83 5.30 4.01
N LEU A 91 5.73 5.77 2.76
CA LEU A 91 6.05 4.94 1.59
C LEU A 91 7.55 4.64 1.51
N LEU A 92 8.42 5.61 1.78
CA LEU A 92 9.88 5.40 1.82
C LEU A 92 10.26 4.42 2.94
N GLY A 93 9.73 4.61 4.14
CA GLY A 93 9.96 3.69 5.27
C GLY A 93 9.49 2.28 4.96
N PHE A 94 8.31 2.13 4.33
CA PHE A 94 7.84 0.82 3.85
C PHE A 94 8.88 0.18 2.93
N GLN A 95 9.40 0.88 1.94
CA GLN A 95 10.37 0.31 1.00
C GLN A 95 11.64 -0.16 1.70
N VAL A 96 12.22 0.66 2.58
CA VAL A 96 13.45 0.32 3.28
C VAL A 96 13.25 -0.91 4.18
N PHE A 97 12.24 -0.88 5.05
CA PHE A 97 11.99 -1.97 5.99
C PHE A 97 11.47 -3.23 5.31
N PHE A 98 10.70 -3.10 4.23
CA PHE A 98 10.20 -4.23 3.46
C PHE A 98 11.34 -5.02 2.82
N PHE A 99 12.20 -4.36 2.06
CA PHE A 99 13.27 -5.05 1.36
C PHE A 99 14.28 -5.67 2.32
N TRP A 100 14.60 -4.97 3.40
CA TRP A 100 15.46 -5.51 4.45
C TRP A 100 14.80 -6.66 5.21
N GLY A 101 13.51 -6.52 5.52
CA GLY A 101 12.73 -7.54 6.21
C GLY A 101 12.58 -8.82 5.40
N VAL A 102 12.31 -8.70 4.10
CA VAL A 102 12.23 -9.84 3.18
C VAL A 102 13.57 -10.57 3.05
N GLN A 103 14.68 -9.85 3.07
CA GLN A 103 16.01 -10.45 3.04
C GLN A 103 16.31 -11.28 4.30
N GLN A 104 15.86 -10.83 5.47
CA GLN A 104 16.12 -11.51 6.73
C GLN A 104 15.10 -12.61 7.08
N ALA A 105 13.82 -12.35 6.83
CA ALA A 105 12.72 -13.27 7.17
C ALA A 105 12.31 -14.18 6.01
N GLY A 106 12.90 -14.00 4.83
CA GLY A 106 12.47 -14.67 3.60
C GLY A 106 11.28 -13.96 2.92
N VAL A 107 11.11 -14.22 1.62
CA VAL A 107 10.12 -13.53 0.79
C VAL A 107 8.70 -13.77 1.27
N ALA A 108 8.33 -15.02 1.54
CA ALA A 108 6.97 -15.38 1.94
C ALA A 108 6.58 -14.77 3.29
N VAL A 109 7.39 -15.04 4.32
CA VAL A 109 7.13 -14.58 5.69
C VAL A 109 7.18 -13.06 5.77
N GLY A 110 8.23 -12.44 5.20
CA GLY A 110 8.40 -10.99 5.21
C GLY A 110 7.25 -10.26 4.51
N THR A 111 6.84 -10.74 3.32
CA THR A 111 5.77 -10.12 2.54
C THR A 111 4.41 -10.24 3.24
N VAL A 112 4.05 -11.44 3.70
CA VAL A 112 2.76 -11.67 4.35
C VAL A 112 2.68 -10.93 5.68
N THR A 113 3.78 -10.87 6.44
CA THR A 113 3.84 -10.11 7.70
C THR A 113 3.66 -8.60 7.45
N ALA A 114 4.39 -8.03 6.50
CA ALA A 114 4.30 -6.60 6.19
C ALA A 114 2.91 -6.21 5.67
N ILE A 115 2.38 -6.94 4.69
CA ILE A 115 1.08 -6.63 4.08
C ILE A 115 -0.07 -6.95 5.04
N GLY A 116 0.01 -8.09 5.75
CA GLY A 116 -1.03 -8.51 6.71
C GLY A 116 -1.15 -7.60 7.92
N PHE A 117 -0.05 -6.98 8.37
CA PHE A 117 -0.06 -6.04 9.49
C PHE A 117 -0.52 -4.63 9.10
N SER A 118 -0.35 -4.24 7.83
CA SER A 118 -0.66 -2.88 7.38
C SER A 118 -2.11 -2.43 7.61
N PRO A 119 -3.18 -3.25 7.42
CA PRO A 119 -4.55 -2.84 7.72
C PRO A 119 -4.78 -2.56 9.20
N VAL A 120 -4.09 -3.27 10.09
CA VAL A 120 -4.18 -3.06 11.54
C VAL A 120 -3.66 -1.68 11.90
N MET A 121 -2.45 -1.34 11.43
CA MET A 121 -1.86 -0.02 11.65
C MET A 121 -2.66 1.09 10.97
N ALA A 122 -3.17 0.84 9.75
CA ALA A 122 -4.04 1.81 9.07
C ALA A 122 -5.30 2.11 9.88
N ALA A 123 -5.95 1.11 10.46
CA ALA A 123 -7.14 1.32 11.30
C ALA A 123 -6.82 2.07 12.59
N ILE A 124 -5.72 1.74 13.27
CA ILE A 124 -5.28 2.44 14.48
C ILE A 124 -5.01 3.93 14.17
N LEU A 125 -4.23 4.19 13.13
CA LEU A 125 -3.88 5.55 12.73
C LEU A 125 -5.07 6.33 12.20
N ALA A 126 -5.97 5.71 11.41
CA ALA A 126 -7.20 6.34 10.93
C ALA A 126 -8.10 6.76 12.10
N ARG A 127 -8.17 5.94 13.15
CA ARG A 127 -8.93 6.28 14.35
C ARG A 127 -8.31 7.46 15.12
N ILE A 128 -6.97 7.49 15.24
CA ILE A 128 -6.26 8.52 16.02
C ILE A 128 -6.23 9.85 15.25
N ILE A 129 -5.91 9.80 13.95
CA ILE A 129 -5.62 11.00 13.14
C ILE A 129 -6.88 11.55 12.48
N LEU A 130 -7.72 10.66 11.92
CA LEU A 130 -8.92 11.03 11.17
C LEU A 130 -10.21 10.89 11.97
N GLY A 131 -10.17 10.32 13.19
CA GLY A 131 -11.36 10.08 14.00
C GLY A 131 -12.30 8.99 13.43
N GLU A 132 -11.87 8.27 12.40
CA GLU A 132 -12.70 7.27 11.72
C GLU A 132 -12.77 5.98 12.54
N ARG A 133 -13.97 5.37 12.57
CA ARG A 133 -14.17 4.06 13.21
C ARG A 133 -14.25 2.99 12.14
N PRO A 134 -13.49 1.89 12.26
CA PRO A 134 -13.63 0.75 11.37
C PRO A 134 -15.06 0.20 11.40
N ALA A 135 -15.55 -0.26 10.25
CA ALA A 135 -16.84 -0.96 10.17
C ALA A 135 -16.79 -2.25 11.00
N ARG A 136 -17.94 -2.69 11.56
CA ARG A 136 -17.98 -3.90 12.41
C ARG A 136 -17.42 -5.16 11.73
N ILE A 137 -17.59 -5.28 10.43
CA ILE A 137 -17.06 -6.39 9.62
C ILE A 137 -15.53 -6.40 9.54
N TRP A 138 -14.88 -5.25 9.80
CA TRP A 138 -13.42 -5.14 9.78
C TRP A 138 -12.75 -5.98 10.87
N TYR A 139 -13.35 -6.07 12.06
CA TYR A 139 -12.75 -6.80 13.18
C TYR A 139 -12.57 -8.29 12.90
N PRO A 140 -13.63 -9.05 12.49
CA PRO A 140 -13.46 -10.47 12.17
C PRO A 140 -12.57 -10.69 10.94
N ALA A 141 -12.64 -9.83 9.93
CA ALA A 141 -11.77 -9.92 8.76
C ALA A 141 -10.28 -9.75 9.12
N THR A 142 -9.95 -8.78 9.96
CA THR A 142 -8.58 -8.56 10.45
C THR A 142 -8.14 -9.70 11.37
N GLY A 143 -9.00 -10.20 12.23
CA GLY A 143 -8.72 -11.36 13.08
C GLY A 143 -8.38 -12.60 12.25
N LEU A 144 -9.14 -12.88 11.18
CA LEU A 144 -8.86 -13.99 10.27
C LEU A 144 -7.54 -13.82 9.52
N ALA A 145 -7.24 -12.58 9.06
CA ALA A 145 -5.97 -12.28 8.40
C ALA A 145 -4.78 -12.47 9.34
N LEU A 146 -4.88 -12.02 10.59
CA LEU A 146 -3.84 -12.22 11.60
C LEU A 146 -3.67 -13.70 11.96
N ALA A 147 -4.76 -14.46 12.07
CA ALA A 147 -4.69 -15.91 12.29
C ALA A 147 -3.96 -16.61 11.13
N GLY A 148 -4.27 -16.26 9.88
CA GLY A 148 -3.55 -16.75 8.70
C GLY A 148 -2.06 -16.39 8.72
N LEU A 149 -1.72 -15.17 9.15
CA LEU A 149 -0.34 -14.74 9.31
C LEU A 149 0.41 -15.59 10.36
N VAL A 150 -0.21 -15.84 11.51
CA VAL A 150 0.37 -16.69 12.56
C VAL A 150 0.59 -18.12 12.07
N LEU A 151 -0.43 -18.70 11.41
CA LEU A 151 -0.34 -20.06 10.86
C LEU A 151 0.79 -20.18 9.82
N LEU A 152 0.95 -19.20 8.97
CA LEU A 152 2.03 -19.18 7.96
C LEU A 152 3.41 -19.12 8.63
N ASN A 153 3.56 -18.32 9.68
CA ASN A 153 4.82 -18.22 10.42
C ASN A 153 5.14 -19.52 11.19
N LEU A 154 4.14 -20.17 11.75
CA LEU A 154 4.32 -21.47 12.44
C LEU A 154 4.65 -22.62 11.48
N GLY A 155 4.15 -22.54 10.24
CA GLY A 155 4.43 -23.54 9.20
C GLY A 155 5.76 -23.34 8.47
N SER A 156 6.42 -22.20 8.64
CA SER A 156 7.73 -21.97 8.04
C SER A 156 8.80 -22.71 8.81
N SER A 157 9.47 -23.65 8.14
CA SER A 157 10.60 -24.43 8.70
C SER A 157 11.89 -23.62 8.88
N GLN A 158 11.86 -22.32 8.64
CA GLN A 158 12.98 -21.43 8.94
C GLN A 158 12.87 -20.98 10.40
N ASP A 159 13.94 -21.19 11.16
CA ASP A 159 14.13 -20.57 12.48
C ASP A 159 14.20 -19.03 12.32
N THR A 160 13.04 -18.44 12.00
CA THR A 160 12.92 -17.00 11.85
C THR A 160 13.03 -16.40 13.25
N SER A 161 14.18 -15.82 13.57
CA SER A 161 14.36 -15.16 14.85
C SER A 161 13.29 -14.06 15.02
N THR A 162 12.80 -13.88 16.23
CA THR A 162 11.81 -12.82 16.54
C THR A 162 12.27 -11.45 16.07
N THR A 163 13.58 -11.21 16.04
CA THR A 163 14.18 -9.96 15.54
C THR A 163 14.03 -9.79 14.04
N ALA A 164 14.02 -10.87 13.25
CA ALA A 164 13.82 -10.80 11.80
C ALA A 164 12.37 -10.39 11.41
N LEU A 165 11.39 -10.59 12.30
CA LEU A 165 10.00 -10.18 12.08
C LEU A 165 9.77 -8.69 12.38
N LEU A 166 10.65 -8.03 13.12
CA LEU A 166 10.49 -6.61 13.45
C LEU A 166 10.53 -5.71 12.21
N LEU A 167 11.40 -6.01 11.25
CA LEU A 167 11.49 -5.21 10.02
C LEU A 167 10.24 -5.30 9.15
N PRO A 168 9.68 -6.49 8.85
CA PRO A 168 8.40 -6.59 8.15
C PRO A 168 7.23 -5.93 8.90
N LEU A 169 7.19 -6.00 10.24
CA LEU A 169 6.18 -5.31 11.04
C LEU A 169 6.31 -3.78 10.92
N LEU A 170 7.53 -3.24 11.00
CA LEU A 170 7.79 -1.82 10.77
C LEU A 170 7.42 -1.40 9.36
N ALA A 171 7.70 -2.24 8.35
CA ALA A 171 7.25 -2.01 6.98
C ALA A 171 5.73 -1.91 6.90
N GLY A 172 5.01 -2.87 7.51
CA GLY A 172 3.54 -2.84 7.57
C GLY A 172 2.99 -1.60 8.27
N ALA A 173 3.64 -1.15 9.35
CA ALA A 173 3.28 0.08 10.05
C ALA A 173 3.46 1.32 9.16
N CYS A 174 4.58 1.44 8.46
CA CYS A 174 4.84 2.52 7.52
C CYS A 174 3.85 2.51 6.35
N TYR A 175 3.49 1.33 5.85
CA TYR A 175 2.51 1.19 4.77
C TYR A 175 1.10 1.58 5.22
N GLY A 176 0.71 1.17 6.43
CA GLY A 176 -0.54 1.63 7.07
C GLY A 176 -0.60 3.14 7.22
N ALA A 177 0.51 3.77 7.64
CA ALA A 177 0.64 5.21 7.74
C ALA A 177 0.47 5.89 6.36
N TYR A 178 1.13 5.36 5.33
CA TYR A 178 0.95 5.84 3.96
C TYR A 178 -0.52 5.87 3.53
N PHE A 179 -1.28 4.80 3.76
CA PHE A 179 -2.71 4.77 3.41
C PHE A 179 -3.53 5.83 4.14
N VAL A 180 -3.27 6.05 5.41
CA VAL A 180 -4.01 7.03 6.20
C VAL A 180 -3.71 8.46 5.77
N PHE A 181 -2.43 8.78 5.57
CA PHE A 181 -2.02 10.12 5.16
C PHE A 181 -2.30 10.44 3.68
N SER A 182 -2.38 9.43 2.81
CA SER A 182 -2.76 9.62 1.40
C SER A 182 -4.26 9.84 1.20
N LYS A 183 -5.11 9.38 2.12
CA LYS A 183 -6.58 9.48 2.01
C LYS A 183 -7.11 10.91 1.86
N PRO A 184 -6.66 11.91 2.65
CA PRO A 184 -7.08 13.30 2.47
C PRO A 184 -6.65 13.89 1.13
N LEU A 185 -5.49 13.47 0.59
CA LEU A 185 -4.98 13.94 -0.70
C LEU A 185 -5.88 13.51 -1.87
N GLY A 186 -6.43 12.29 -1.82
CA GLY A 186 -7.36 11.78 -2.83
C GLY A 186 -8.76 12.39 -2.78
N ARG A 187 -9.13 13.10 -1.71
CA ARG A 187 -10.45 13.76 -1.57
C ARG A 187 -10.47 15.19 -2.12
N THR A 188 -9.33 15.77 -2.40
CA THR A 188 -9.19 17.16 -2.86
C THR A 188 -9.02 17.29 -4.37
N HIS A 189 -9.01 16.20 -5.07
CA HIS A 189 -8.96 16.06 -6.53
C HIS A 189 -10.05 15.09 -6.99
#